data_5761e349ea8b6c8e673252fd35160e94
#
_entry.id   5761e349ea8b6c8e673252fd35160e94
#
_cell.length_a   1.000
_cell.length_b   1.000
_cell.length_c   1.000
_cell.angle_alpha   90.00
_cell.angle_beta   90.00
_cell.angle_gamma   90.00
#
_symmetry.space_group_name_H-M   'P 1'
#
loop_
_entity.id
_entity.type
_entity.pdbx_description
1 polymer ?
#
loop_
_entity_poly.entity_id
_entity_poly.type
_entity_poly.pdbx_seq_one_letter_code
_entity_poly.pdbx_strand_id
1 'polypeptide(L)'
;DRVLKETGEELVAYLENLKAEDILKIEVIPYAGAEYDANATGGVIKITLKKQREEGLEGAVSMRYYTSIVDQKAWNYQPSLNLNYKYNALSLYSKVGYRRNNWTGGNMESDRFLDRDRIMDANTGMAHRQSHTTFQLGSVYDINDKQSVGAEFNMTENPYHNNTDGTALAIESGNSLTSQSLSRSTTDYSLMSFTANYSLKLDTLGSTFKTVANYTYRNKEDSVYYHTNYSGMMNYDSTSRYMPTARYDMFAIRSDFDIALSKSSKLATGLKYQRNTMDN
;
A
#
# COMPACT_ATOMS: atom_id res chain seq x y z
N ASP A 1 5.95 -10.46 -14.31
CA ASP A 1 6.49 -9.25 -13.65
C ASP A 1 5.31 -8.30 -13.37
N ARG A 2 5.12 -7.93 -12.10
CA ARG A 2 4.08 -6.99 -11.65
C ARG A 2 4.75 -5.73 -11.10
N VAL A 3 4.25 -4.57 -11.46
CA VAL A 3 4.65 -3.32 -10.81
C VAL A 3 3.72 -3.10 -9.62
N LEU A 4 4.28 -2.95 -8.41
CA LEU A 4 3.52 -2.58 -7.23
C LEU A 4 3.10 -1.12 -7.35
N LYS A 5 1.83 -0.82 -7.07
CA LYS A 5 1.25 0.52 -7.09
C LYS A 5 0.96 1.03 -5.68
N GLU A 6 1.18 0.18 -4.69
CA GLU A 6 1.13 0.51 -3.28
C GLU A 6 2.24 1.50 -2.94
N THR A 7 1.96 2.46 -2.09
CA THR A 7 2.91 3.50 -1.63
C THR A 7 2.83 3.63 -0.11
N GLY A 8 3.90 4.14 0.50
CA GLY A 8 3.92 4.40 1.94
C GLY A 8 3.70 3.14 2.78
N GLU A 9 2.79 3.22 3.74
CA GLU A 9 2.50 2.12 4.68
C GLU A 9 1.93 0.86 4.01
N GLU A 10 1.24 1.00 2.90
CA GLU A 10 0.65 -0.11 2.17
C GLU A 10 1.75 -0.96 1.50
N LEU A 11 2.75 -0.30 0.92
CA LEU A 11 3.93 -0.97 0.36
C LEU A 11 4.73 -1.68 1.46
N VAL A 12 4.95 -1.01 2.59
CA VAL A 12 5.63 -1.60 3.76
C VAL A 12 4.87 -2.85 4.23
N ALA A 13 3.55 -2.75 4.40
CA ALA A 13 2.73 -3.88 4.81
C ALA A 13 2.77 -5.04 3.80
N TYR A 14 2.81 -4.75 2.50
CA TYR A 14 2.98 -5.77 1.47
C TYR A 14 4.35 -6.47 1.60
N LEU A 15 5.43 -5.70 1.74
CA LEU A 15 6.80 -6.24 1.84
C LEU A 15 7.01 -7.03 3.13
N GLU A 16 6.48 -6.57 4.27
CA GLU A 16 6.54 -7.30 5.55
C GLU A 16 5.83 -8.66 5.51
N ASN A 17 4.86 -8.79 4.61
CA ASN A 17 4.16 -10.05 4.39
C ASN A 17 4.89 -11.01 3.43
N LEU A 18 5.98 -10.58 2.77
CA LEU A 18 6.84 -11.49 2.01
C LEU A 18 7.77 -12.22 2.96
N LYS A 19 7.75 -13.55 2.90
CA LYS A 19 8.70 -14.35 3.64
C LYS A 19 10.05 -14.33 2.91
N ALA A 20 11.14 -14.15 3.66
CA ALA A 20 12.49 -14.18 3.09
C ALA A 20 12.80 -15.50 2.37
N GLU A 21 12.26 -16.61 2.86
CA GLU A 21 12.38 -17.93 2.27
C GLU A 21 11.72 -18.08 0.90
N ASP A 22 10.68 -17.28 0.60
CA ASP A 22 9.98 -17.28 -0.68
C ASP A 22 10.69 -16.41 -1.74
N ILE A 23 11.70 -15.64 -1.33
CA ILE A 23 12.44 -14.76 -2.23
C ILE A 23 13.59 -15.55 -2.86
N LEU A 24 13.61 -15.58 -4.19
CA LEU A 24 14.72 -16.15 -4.94
C LEU A 24 15.85 -15.13 -5.12
N LYS A 25 15.48 -13.87 -5.43
CA LYS A 25 16.43 -12.81 -5.79
C LYS A 25 15.81 -11.44 -5.58
N ILE A 26 16.64 -10.51 -5.10
CA ILE A 26 16.34 -9.08 -5.06
C ILE A 26 17.39 -8.37 -5.92
N GLU A 27 16.95 -7.59 -6.89
CA GLU A 27 17.80 -6.79 -7.76
C GLU A 27 17.48 -5.31 -7.54
N VAL A 28 18.49 -4.53 -7.20
CA VAL A 28 18.37 -3.07 -7.12
C VAL A 28 18.95 -2.49 -8.40
N ILE A 29 18.13 -1.79 -9.16
CA ILE A 29 18.47 -1.18 -10.44
C ILE A 29 18.46 0.34 -10.22
N PRO A 30 19.62 0.99 -9.98
CA PRO A 30 19.68 2.40 -9.63
C PRO A 30 19.18 3.33 -10.75
N TYR A 31 19.32 2.90 -11.98
CA TYR A 31 18.87 3.64 -13.16
C TYR A 31 17.89 2.77 -13.93
N ALA A 32 16.63 3.16 -13.94
CA ALA A 32 15.60 2.48 -14.71
C ALA A 32 15.91 2.67 -16.22
N GLY A 33 16.16 1.57 -16.92
CA GLY A 33 16.28 1.58 -18.38
C GLY A 33 14.93 1.82 -19.06
N ALA A 34 14.94 1.92 -20.40
CA ALA A 34 13.74 2.14 -21.22
C ALA A 34 12.67 1.03 -21.07
N GLU A 35 13.04 -0.09 -20.48
CA GLU A 35 12.14 -1.22 -20.15
C GLU A 35 11.24 -0.94 -18.95
N TYR A 36 11.53 0.09 -18.13
CA TYR A 36 10.73 0.47 -16.97
C TYR A 36 9.90 1.72 -17.26
N ASP A 37 8.99 2.05 -16.34
CA ASP A 37 8.14 3.23 -16.47
C ASP A 37 9.00 4.51 -16.41
N ALA A 38 8.70 5.48 -17.27
CA ALA A 38 9.40 6.78 -17.32
C ALA A 38 9.34 7.55 -15.97
N ASN A 39 8.39 7.19 -15.10
CA ASN A 39 8.26 7.75 -13.75
C ASN A 39 9.19 7.10 -12.72
N ALA A 40 9.93 6.05 -13.07
CA ALA A 40 10.86 5.35 -12.19
C ALA A 40 12.20 6.12 -12.03
N THR A 41 12.12 7.40 -11.70
CA THR A 41 13.30 8.30 -11.58
C THR A 41 14.23 7.93 -10.41
N GLY A 42 13.73 7.22 -9.41
CA GLY A 42 14.48 6.75 -8.23
C GLY A 42 15.08 5.35 -8.35
N GLY A 43 15.01 4.72 -9.54
CA GLY A 43 15.43 3.34 -9.74
C GLY A 43 14.31 2.33 -9.54
N VAL A 44 14.64 1.04 -9.65
CA VAL A 44 13.70 -0.09 -9.55
C VAL A 44 14.25 -1.15 -8.61
N ILE A 45 13.40 -1.67 -7.73
CA ILE A 45 13.68 -2.87 -6.93
C ILE A 45 12.87 -4.01 -7.53
N LYS A 46 13.55 -5.02 -8.06
CA LYS A 46 12.93 -6.21 -8.63
C LYS A 46 13.05 -7.38 -7.66
N ILE A 47 11.91 -7.88 -7.20
CA ILE A 47 11.85 -9.04 -6.31
C ILE A 47 11.37 -10.23 -7.13
N THR A 48 12.19 -11.27 -7.19
CA THR A 48 11.84 -12.53 -7.84
C THR A 48 11.53 -13.56 -6.77
N LEU A 49 10.33 -14.12 -6.81
CA LEU A 49 9.92 -15.18 -5.88
C LEU A 49 10.34 -16.56 -6.41
N LYS A 50 10.57 -17.47 -5.49
CA LYS A 50 10.82 -18.89 -5.82
C LYS A 50 9.55 -19.49 -6.43
N LYS A 51 9.72 -20.28 -7.46
CA LYS A 51 8.64 -21.12 -7.98
C LYS A 51 8.60 -22.41 -7.13
N GLN A 52 7.43 -22.77 -6.60
CA GLN A 52 7.27 -24.06 -5.94
C GLN A 52 7.66 -25.20 -6.91
N ARG A 53 8.58 -26.02 -6.50
CA ARG A 53 9.12 -27.12 -7.34
C ARG A 53 8.47 -28.46 -7.05
N GLU A 54 8.06 -28.68 -5.81
CA GLU A 54 7.47 -29.94 -5.36
C GLU A 54 5.96 -29.93 -5.53
N GLU A 55 5.39 -31.08 -5.91
CA GLU A 55 3.95 -31.25 -5.98
C GLU A 55 3.36 -31.38 -4.58
N GLY A 56 2.13 -30.97 -4.41
CA GLY A 56 1.39 -31.05 -3.17
C GLY A 56 0.88 -29.71 -2.67
N LEU A 57 0.42 -29.71 -1.44
CA LEU A 57 -0.08 -28.55 -0.71
C LEU A 57 0.95 -28.13 0.34
N GLU A 58 1.37 -26.88 0.27
CA GLU A 58 2.20 -26.23 1.27
C GLU A 58 1.43 -25.06 1.86
N GLY A 59 1.51 -24.87 3.18
CA GLY A 59 0.82 -23.77 3.85
C GLY A 59 1.57 -23.27 5.06
N ALA A 60 1.34 -21.99 5.37
CA ALA A 60 1.87 -21.36 6.57
C ALA A 60 0.82 -20.45 7.21
N VAL A 61 0.67 -20.60 8.53
CA VAL A 61 -0.11 -19.69 9.36
C VAL A 61 0.85 -18.90 10.21
N SER A 62 0.65 -17.60 10.28
CA SER A 62 1.42 -16.75 11.19
C SER A 62 0.51 -15.81 11.97
N MET A 63 0.95 -15.46 13.18
CA MET A 63 0.30 -14.49 14.04
C MET A 63 1.35 -13.63 14.69
N ARG A 64 1.22 -12.30 14.55
CA ARG A 64 2.01 -11.31 15.29
C ARG A 64 1.13 -10.53 16.22
N TYR A 65 1.66 -10.24 17.39
CA TYR A 65 1.03 -9.35 18.35
C TYR A 65 2.07 -8.36 18.89
N TYR A 66 1.71 -7.09 18.92
CA TYR A 66 2.52 -6.03 19.50
C TYR A 66 1.69 -5.23 20.48
N THR A 67 2.29 -4.84 21.59
CA THR A 67 1.72 -3.88 22.52
C THR A 67 2.80 -2.92 23.01
N SER A 68 2.41 -1.71 23.34
CA SER A 68 3.32 -0.77 24.00
C SER A 68 3.53 -1.23 25.45
N ILE A 69 4.79 -1.33 25.87
CA ILE A 69 5.16 -1.67 27.24
C ILE A 69 5.03 -0.43 28.14
N VAL A 70 5.21 0.76 27.58
CA VAL A 70 5.25 2.03 28.32
C VAL A 70 3.86 2.57 28.58
N ASP A 71 2.95 2.50 27.61
CA ASP A 71 1.66 3.20 27.67
C ASP A 71 0.45 2.24 27.58
N GLN A 72 0.63 0.99 27.24
CA GLN A 72 -0.42 -0.05 27.03
C GLN A 72 -1.64 0.38 26.18
N LYS A 73 -1.58 1.58 25.58
CA LYS A 73 -2.63 2.18 24.75
C LYS A 73 -2.43 1.91 23.26
N ALA A 74 -1.33 1.27 22.91
CA ALA A 74 -1.04 0.84 21.56
C ALA A 74 -0.96 -0.68 21.51
N TRP A 75 -1.76 -1.28 20.64
CA TRP A 75 -1.71 -2.71 20.37
C TRP A 75 -2.05 -3.00 18.92
N ASN A 76 -1.44 -4.05 18.42
CA ASN A 76 -1.55 -4.48 17.04
C ASN A 76 -1.57 -6.01 17.01
N TYR A 77 -2.44 -6.61 16.20
CA TYR A 77 -2.36 -8.02 15.88
C TYR A 77 -2.48 -8.24 14.37
N GLN A 78 -1.77 -9.25 13.90
CA GLN A 78 -1.60 -9.51 12.48
C GLN A 78 -1.56 -11.01 12.18
N PRO A 79 -2.73 -11.68 12.05
CA PRO A 79 -2.80 -13.04 11.50
C PRO A 79 -2.59 -13.06 10.00
N SER A 80 -1.96 -14.11 9.49
CA SER A 80 -1.91 -14.37 8.06
C SER A 80 -1.89 -15.86 7.75
N LEU A 81 -2.43 -16.22 6.57
CA LEU A 81 -2.45 -17.55 6.00
C LEU A 81 -1.89 -17.47 4.57
N ASN A 82 -0.92 -18.33 4.27
CA ASN A 82 -0.42 -18.51 2.91
C ASN A 82 -0.61 -19.99 2.54
N LEU A 83 -1.12 -20.23 1.33
CA LEU A 83 -1.32 -21.56 0.78
C LEU A 83 -0.75 -21.60 -0.63
N ASN A 84 0.02 -22.64 -0.92
CA ASN A 84 0.54 -22.94 -2.24
C ASN A 84 0.16 -24.37 -2.58
N TYR A 85 -0.34 -24.59 -3.77
CA TYR A 85 -0.70 -25.92 -4.27
C TYR A 85 -0.11 -26.11 -5.66
N LYS A 86 0.54 -27.21 -5.87
CA LYS A 86 1.07 -27.60 -7.17
C LYS A 86 0.65 -29.02 -7.52
N TYR A 87 0.12 -29.19 -8.71
CA TYR A 87 -0.21 -30.48 -9.29
C TYR A 87 0.07 -30.44 -10.78
N ASN A 88 1.01 -31.27 -11.24
CA ASN A 88 1.45 -31.32 -12.63
C ASN A 88 1.82 -29.91 -13.16
N ALA A 89 1.13 -29.48 -14.21
CA ALA A 89 1.31 -28.20 -14.87
C ALA A 89 0.64 -27.01 -14.12
N LEU A 90 -0.22 -27.28 -13.14
CA LEU A 90 -0.98 -26.25 -12.42
C LEU A 90 -0.30 -25.88 -11.10
N SER A 91 -0.09 -24.60 -10.89
CA SER A 91 0.31 -24.01 -9.61
C SER A 91 -0.75 -23.00 -9.17
N LEU A 92 -1.25 -23.13 -7.94
CA LEU A 92 -2.17 -22.21 -7.30
C LEU A 92 -1.50 -21.61 -6.07
N TYR A 93 -1.74 -20.36 -5.79
CA TYR A 93 -1.28 -19.72 -4.56
C TYR A 93 -2.34 -18.76 -4.04
N SER A 94 -2.45 -18.71 -2.72
CA SER A 94 -3.37 -17.80 -2.03
C SER A 94 -2.71 -17.23 -0.80
N LYS A 95 -3.03 -15.98 -0.51
CA LYS A 95 -2.60 -15.30 0.70
C LYS A 95 -3.76 -14.50 1.28
N VAL A 96 -4.00 -14.66 2.57
CA VAL A 96 -4.95 -13.86 3.33
C VAL A 96 -4.20 -13.27 4.52
N GLY A 97 -4.31 -11.97 4.66
CA GLY A 97 -3.72 -11.25 5.78
C GLY A 97 -4.73 -10.27 6.38
N TYR A 98 -4.66 -10.13 7.68
CA TYR A 98 -5.40 -9.11 8.42
C TYR A 98 -4.49 -8.44 9.42
N ARG A 99 -4.56 -7.11 9.53
CA ARG A 99 -3.87 -6.33 10.56
C ARG A 99 -4.87 -5.39 11.23
N ARG A 100 -4.86 -5.37 12.55
CA ARG A 100 -5.58 -4.38 13.35
C ARG A 100 -4.60 -3.58 14.17
N ASN A 101 -4.64 -2.28 13.99
CA ASN A 101 -3.80 -1.30 14.65
C ASN A 101 -4.66 -0.39 15.50
N ASN A 102 -4.34 -0.23 16.77
CA ASN A 102 -4.95 0.75 17.65
C ASN A 102 -3.83 1.47 18.38
N TRP A 103 -3.93 2.78 18.39
CA TRP A 103 -2.99 3.63 19.07
C TRP A 103 -3.72 4.83 19.66
N THR A 104 -3.36 5.21 20.88
CA THR A 104 -3.79 6.44 21.52
C THR A 104 -2.58 7.15 22.07
N GLY A 105 -2.54 8.45 21.90
CA GLY A 105 -1.44 9.28 22.36
C GLY A 105 -1.85 10.74 22.33
N GLY A 106 -0.89 11.62 22.53
CA GLY A 106 -1.10 13.06 22.47
C GLY A 106 0.22 13.79 22.53
N ASN A 107 0.16 15.07 22.25
CA ASN A 107 1.27 15.99 22.40
C ASN A 107 0.82 17.27 23.09
N MET A 108 1.76 17.87 23.80
CA MET A 108 1.62 19.20 24.37
C MET A 108 2.64 20.10 23.67
N GLU A 109 2.19 21.25 23.25
CA GLU A 109 3.01 22.25 22.58
C GLU A 109 2.80 23.59 23.29
N SER A 110 3.87 24.34 23.50
CA SER A 110 3.82 25.67 24.08
C SER A 110 4.75 26.59 23.29
N ASP A 111 4.16 27.63 22.69
CA ASP A 111 4.85 28.63 21.89
C ASP A 111 4.77 30.00 22.57
N ARG A 112 5.92 30.70 22.64
CA ARG A 112 6.00 32.06 23.12
C ARG A 112 6.51 33.01 22.04
N PHE A 113 5.65 33.96 21.66
CA PHE A 113 5.96 35.00 20.66
C PHE A 113 6.40 36.26 21.38
N LEU A 114 7.69 36.53 21.41
CA LEU A 114 8.29 37.65 22.19
C LEU A 114 7.96 39.03 21.62
N ASP A 115 7.69 39.15 20.33
CA ASP A 115 7.36 40.38 19.62
C ASP A 115 5.93 40.88 19.92
N ARG A 116 5.04 40.00 20.40
CA ARG A 116 3.63 40.30 20.63
C ARG A 116 3.16 40.05 22.05
N ASP A 117 4.08 39.73 22.96
CA ASP A 117 3.74 39.26 24.32
C ASP A 117 2.62 38.20 24.30
N ARG A 118 2.73 37.25 23.37
CA ARG A 118 1.76 36.20 23.13
C ARG A 118 2.29 34.85 23.58
N ILE A 119 1.50 34.14 24.33
CA ILE A 119 1.74 32.73 24.71
C ILE A 119 0.61 31.89 24.09
N MET A 120 0.97 30.74 23.53
CA MET A 120 0.03 29.76 23.04
C MET A 120 0.38 28.38 23.59
N ASP A 121 -0.52 27.81 24.37
CA ASP A 121 -0.41 26.46 24.91
C ASP A 121 -1.46 25.58 24.26
N ALA A 122 -1.05 24.45 23.70
CA ALA A 122 -1.94 23.48 23.10
C ALA A 122 -1.72 22.08 23.67
N ASN A 123 -2.79 21.36 23.90
CA ASN A 123 -2.78 19.97 24.29
C ASN A 123 -3.69 19.17 23.37
N THR A 124 -3.17 18.13 22.77
CA THR A 124 -3.88 17.33 21.77
C THR A 124 -3.83 15.85 22.13
N GLY A 125 -4.99 15.26 22.27
CA GLY A 125 -5.17 13.81 22.38
C GLY A 125 -5.56 13.20 21.04
N MET A 126 -5.00 12.06 20.69
CA MET A 126 -5.28 11.34 19.45
C MET A 126 -5.63 9.89 19.73
N ALA A 127 -6.64 9.37 19.03
CA ALA A 127 -6.96 7.95 19.01
C ALA A 127 -7.08 7.49 17.56
N HIS A 128 -6.23 6.55 17.19
CA HIS A 128 -6.14 5.99 15.84
C HIS A 128 -6.53 4.53 15.84
N ARG A 129 -7.39 4.14 14.89
CA ARG A 129 -7.80 2.76 14.65
C ARG A 129 -7.73 2.47 13.17
N GLN A 130 -6.98 1.45 12.80
CA GLN A 130 -6.79 1.02 11.42
C GLN A 130 -6.98 -0.48 11.31
N SER A 131 -7.68 -0.91 10.26
CA SER A 131 -7.71 -2.31 9.84
C SER A 131 -7.09 -2.40 8.45
N HIS A 132 -6.36 -3.46 8.18
CA HIS A 132 -5.78 -3.72 6.87
C HIS A 132 -6.04 -5.18 6.52
N THR A 133 -6.85 -5.41 5.50
CA THR A 133 -7.17 -6.74 4.98
C THR A 133 -6.53 -6.90 3.62
N THR A 134 -5.80 -7.99 3.41
CA THR A 134 -5.24 -8.35 2.11
C THR A 134 -5.71 -9.72 1.70
N PHE A 135 -6.07 -9.85 0.44
CA PHE A 135 -6.38 -11.12 -0.20
C PHE A 135 -5.64 -11.20 -1.53
N GLN A 136 -4.99 -12.32 -1.77
CA GLN A 136 -4.32 -12.63 -3.03
C GLN A 136 -4.71 -14.05 -3.43
N LEU A 137 -5.05 -14.24 -4.69
CA LEU A 137 -5.28 -15.53 -5.30
C LEU A 137 -4.64 -15.53 -6.68
N GLY A 138 -3.81 -16.51 -6.96
CA GLY A 138 -3.18 -16.59 -8.26
C GLY A 138 -3.05 -18.03 -8.75
N SER A 139 -2.88 -18.14 -10.05
CA SER A 139 -2.67 -19.41 -10.74
C SER A 139 -1.63 -19.25 -11.83
N VAL A 140 -0.85 -20.31 -12.04
CA VAL A 140 0.04 -20.45 -13.19
C VAL A 140 -0.20 -21.86 -13.77
N TYR A 141 -0.39 -21.91 -15.09
CA TYR A 141 -0.51 -23.14 -15.83
C TYR A 141 0.59 -23.23 -16.89
N ASP A 142 1.47 -24.22 -16.75
CA ASP A 142 2.51 -24.52 -17.73
C ASP A 142 1.90 -25.36 -18.87
N ILE A 143 1.53 -24.72 -19.99
CA ILE A 143 0.93 -25.37 -21.16
C ILE A 143 1.90 -26.45 -21.70
N ASN A 144 3.18 -26.13 -21.69
CA ASN A 144 4.30 -27.03 -22.02
C ASN A 144 5.62 -26.40 -21.48
N ASP A 145 6.76 -27.03 -21.77
CA ASP A 145 8.09 -26.56 -21.31
C ASP A 145 8.49 -25.17 -21.82
N LYS A 146 7.78 -24.69 -22.84
CA LYS A 146 8.07 -23.38 -23.47
C LYS A 146 7.01 -22.31 -23.13
N GLN A 147 5.81 -22.69 -22.74
CA GLN A 147 4.68 -21.78 -22.63
C GLN A 147 4.01 -21.89 -21.28
N SER A 148 3.73 -20.74 -20.68
CA SER A 148 2.92 -20.66 -19.47
C SER A 148 1.96 -19.48 -19.52
N VAL A 149 0.80 -19.65 -18.89
CA VAL A 149 -0.19 -18.60 -18.64
C VAL A 149 -0.38 -18.45 -17.14
N GLY A 150 -0.69 -17.27 -16.69
CA GLY A 150 -1.00 -17.01 -15.28
C GLY A 150 -2.08 -15.96 -15.13
N ALA A 151 -2.78 -16.05 -14.02
CA ALA A 151 -3.75 -15.05 -13.59
C ALA A 151 -3.60 -14.80 -12.09
N GLU A 152 -3.77 -13.56 -11.66
CA GLU A 152 -3.69 -13.17 -10.26
C GLU A 152 -4.75 -12.12 -9.96
N PHE A 153 -5.43 -12.28 -8.84
CA PHE A 153 -6.32 -11.30 -8.25
C PHE A 153 -5.76 -10.87 -6.89
N ASN A 154 -5.72 -9.56 -6.66
CA ASN A 154 -5.35 -8.97 -5.38
C ASN A 154 -6.44 -8.01 -4.93
N MET A 155 -6.69 -7.99 -3.63
CA MET A 155 -7.59 -7.06 -2.98
C MET A 155 -6.95 -6.56 -1.68
N THR A 156 -7.04 -5.28 -1.46
CA THR A 156 -6.61 -4.62 -0.23
C THR A 156 -7.71 -3.70 0.26
N GLU A 157 -8.09 -3.83 1.52
CA GLU A 157 -8.97 -2.91 2.21
C GLU A 157 -8.24 -2.33 3.41
N ASN A 158 -8.31 -1.02 3.58
CA ASN A 158 -7.57 -0.33 4.63
C ASN A 158 -8.41 0.82 5.25
N PRO A 159 -9.56 0.51 5.87
CA PRO A 159 -10.32 1.52 6.60
C PRO A 159 -9.57 1.98 7.84
N TYR A 160 -9.57 3.30 8.08
CA TYR A 160 -9.06 3.84 9.31
C TYR A 160 -9.94 4.95 9.89
N HIS A 161 -9.88 5.08 11.22
CA HIS A 161 -10.58 6.11 11.97
C HIS A 161 -9.57 6.85 12.83
N ASN A 162 -9.60 8.17 12.76
CA ASN A 162 -8.76 9.03 13.58
C ASN A 162 -9.65 10.03 14.32
N ASN A 163 -9.55 10.02 15.64
CA ASN A 163 -10.20 10.98 16.51
C ASN A 163 -9.12 11.84 17.17
N THR A 164 -9.30 13.15 17.09
CA THR A 164 -8.40 14.11 17.72
C THR A 164 -9.22 15.06 18.55
N ASP A 165 -8.87 15.17 19.84
CA ASP A 165 -9.44 16.11 20.79
C ASP A 165 -8.34 17.09 21.19
N GLY A 166 -8.56 18.38 21.06
CA GLY A 166 -7.55 19.39 21.34
C GLY A 166 -8.10 20.55 22.16
N THR A 167 -7.27 21.08 23.04
CA THR A 167 -7.50 22.35 23.73
C THR A 167 -6.34 23.27 23.45
N ALA A 168 -6.61 24.54 23.15
CA ALA A 168 -5.56 25.54 23.05
C ALA A 168 -5.97 26.80 23.82
N LEU A 169 -5.00 27.39 24.50
CA LEU A 169 -5.11 28.67 25.19
C LEU A 169 -4.12 29.65 24.53
N ALA A 170 -4.64 30.75 24.03
CA ALA A 170 -3.82 31.86 23.55
C ALA A 170 -4.02 33.06 24.49
N ILE A 171 -2.91 33.66 24.95
CA ILE A 171 -2.89 34.88 25.76
C ILE A 171 -2.09 35.93 24.99
N GLU A 172 -2.68 37.08 24.74
CA GLU A 172 -2.03 38.21 24.05
C GLU A 172 -2.45 39.51 24.70
N SER A 173 -1.47 40.31 25.15
CA SER A 173 -1.72 41.61 25.78
C SER A 173 -2.75 41.58 26.92
N GLY A 174 -2.72 40.53 27.75
CA GLY A 174 -3.62 40.34 28.88
C GLY A 174 -5.02 39.79 28.53
N ASN A 175 -5.32 39.59 27.28
CA ASN A 175 -6.58 38.97 26.83
C ASN A 175 -6.34 37.46 26.58
N SER A 176 -7.34 36.64 26.87
CA SER A 176 -7.28 35.20 26.65
C SER A 176 -8.34 34.70 25.67
N LEU A 177 -7.96 33.75 24.84
CA LEU A 177 -8.82 33.00 23.97
C LEU A 177 -8.57 31.50 24.19
N THR A 178 -9.60 30.77 24.55
CA THR A 178 -9.55 29.31 24.67
C THR A 178 -10.28 28.67 23.51
N SER A 179 -9.71 27.62 22.92
CA SER A 179 -10.42 26.79 21.95
C SER A 179 -10.44 25.35 22.41
N GLN A 180 -11.57 24.69 22.18
CA GLN A 180 -11.75 23.25 22.32
C GLN A 180 -12.11 22.69 20.96
N SER A 181 -11.27 21.84 20.40
CA SER A 181 -11.42 21.30 19.06
C SER A 181 -11.64 19.80 19.11
N LEU A 182 -12.57 19.33 18.30
CA LEU A 182 -12.84 17.92 18.04
C LEU A 182 -12.71 17.68 16.54
N SER A 183 -11.83 16.74 16.17
CA SER A 183 -11.77 16.25 14.80
C SER A 183 -12.05 14.75 14.76
N ARG A 184 -12.91 14.35 13.84
CA ARG A 184 -13.19 12.94 13.54
C ARG A 184 -12.99 12.69 12.07
N SER A 185 -12.06 11.81 11.73
CA SER A 185 -11.75 11.45 10.36
C SER A 185 -11.95 9.95 10.18
N THR A 186 -12.68 9.60 9.13
CA THR A 186 -12.79 8.22 8.64
C THR A 186 -12.31 8.16 7.21
N THR A 187 -11.56 7.14 6.87
CA THR A 187 -11.17 6.85 5.50
C THR A 187 -11.54 5.40 5.20
N ASP A 188 -12.28 5.21 4.12
CA ASP A 188 -12.50 3.91 3.51
C ASP A 188 -11.64 3.83 2.25
N TYR A 189 -10.74 2.85 2.23
CA TYR A 189 -9.81 2.62 1.13
C TYR A 189 -9.93 1.19 0.65
N SER A 190 -10.12 1.03 -0.65
CA SER A 190 -10.09 -0.27 -1.33
C SER A 190 -9.26 -0.22 -2.59
N LEU A 191 -8.46 -1.25 -2.81
CA LEU A 191 -7.65 -1.47 -3.99
C LEU A 191 -7.92 -2.89 -4.49
N MET A 192 -8.29 -3.04 -5.75
CA MET A 192 -8.43 -4.33 -6.42
C MET A 192 -7.57 -4.34 -7.67
N SER A 193 -6.89 -5.43 -7.92
CA SER A 193 -6.15 -5.61 -9.17
C SER A 193 -6.31 -7.02 -9.72
N PHE A 194 -6.41 -7.09 -11.03
CA PHE A 194 -6.40 -8.33 -11.78
C PHE A 194 -5.24 -8.28 -12.77
N THR A 195 -4.41 -9.32 -12.76
CA THR A 195 -3.26 -9.46 -13.67
C THR A 195 -3.38 -10.76 -14.43
N ALA A 196 -3.22 -10.71 -15.73
CA ALA A 196 -3.06 -11.88 -16.59
C ALA A 196 -1.68 -11.82 -17.26
N ASN A 197 -1.02 -12.95 -17.40
CA ASN A 197 0.27 -13.01 -18.04
C ASN A 197 0.42 -14.23 -18.94
N TYR A 198 1.22 -14.08 -19.98
CA TYR A 198 1.64 -15.16 -20.88
C TYR A 198 3.14 -15.06 -21.09
N SER A 199 3.81 -16.20 -21.08
CA SER A 199 5.25 -16.32 -21.32
C SER A 199 5.53 -17.42 -22.33
N LEU A 200 6.38 -17.13 -23.31
CA LEU A 200 6.81 -18.05 -24.35
C LEU A 200 8.35 -18.01 -24.46
N LYS A 201 9.01 -19.15 -24.36
CA LYS A 201 10.42 -19.33 -24.72
C LYS A 201 10.47 -19.61 -26.22
N LEU A 202 11.14 -18.70 -26.96
CA LEU A 202 11.17 -18.76 -28.44
C LEU A 202 12.22 -19.77 -28.94
N ASP A 203 13.35 -19.87 -28.21
CA ASP A 203 14.48 -20.73 -28.58
C ASP A 203 15.21 -21.29 -27.35
N THR A 204 16.31 -22.00 -27.61
CA THR A 204 17.19 -22.54 -26.58
C THR A 204 18.32 -21.59 -26.16
N LEU A 205 18.51 -20.47 -26.87
CA LEU A 205 19.51 -19.44 -26.58
C LEU A 205 19.04 -18.47 -25.48
N GLY A 206 17.75 -18.52 -25.12
CA GLY A 206 17.15 -17.72 -24.07
C GLY A 206 16.31 -16.55 -24.57
N SER A 207 15.88 -16.58 -25.85
CA SER A 207 14.90 -15.62 -26.35
C SER A 207 13.53 -15.88 -25.75
N THR A 208 12.84 -14.82 -25.33
CA THR A 208 11.52 -14.92 -24.70
C THR A 208 10.56 -13.85 -25.20
N PHE A 209 9.29 -14.21 -25.29
CA PHE A 209 8.18 -13.28 -25.43
C PHE A 209 7.33 -13.33 -24.17
N LYS A 210 6.99 -12.18 -23.62
CA LYS A 210 6.14 -12.06 -22.43
C LYS A 210 5.09 -10.98 -22.66
N THR A 211 3.87 -11.27 -22.24
CA THR A 211 2.79 -10.28 -22.22
C THR A 211 2.17 -10.28 -20.82
N VAL A 212 1.92 -9.08 -20.31
CA VAL A 212 1.21 -8.86 -19.04
C VAL A 212 0.11 -7.85 -19.27
N ALA A 213 -1.11 -8.20 -18.91
CA ALA A 213 -2.24 -7.29 -18.85
C ALA A 213 -2.64 -7.10 -17.37
N ASN A 214 -2.85 -5.87 -16.96
CA ASN A 214 -3.24 -5.53 -15.61
C ASN A 214 -4.42 -4.56 -15.63
N TYR A 215 -5.40 -4.81 -14.78
CA TYR A 215 -6.46 -3.87 -14.43
C TYR A 215 -6.39 -3.58 -12.94
N THR A 216 -6.41 -2.31 -12.56
CA THR A 216 -6.40 -1.86 -11.17
C THR A 216 -7.53 -0.88 -10.95
N TYR A 217 -8.32 -1.11 -9.92
CA TYR A 217 -9.35 -0.22 -9.40
C TYR A 217 -9.00 0.19 -7.98
N ARG A 218 -9.03 1.48 -7.70
CA ARG A 218 -8.84 2.05 -6.37
C ARG A 218 -9.98 3.00 -6.04
N ASN A 219 -10.56 2.85 -4.87
CA ASN A 219 -11.53 3.77 -4.30
C ASN A 219 -11.02 4.27 -2.95
N LYS A 220 -11.13 5.57 -2.73
CA LYS A 220 -10.83 6.21 -1.45
C LYS A 220 -11.94 7.19 -1.13
N GLU A 221 -12.57 7.03 0.02
CA GLU A 221 -13.62 7.90 0.53
C GLU A 221 -13.20 8.43 1.90
N ASP A 222 -13.02 9.73 2.02
CA ASP A 222 -12.70 10.38 3.27
C ASP A 222 -13.94 11.10 3.82
N SER A 223 -14.13 11.06 5.12
CA SER A 223 -15.11 11.89 5.82
C SER A 223 -14.42 12.54 7.01
N VAL A 224 -14.32 13.85 6.99
CA VAL A 224 -13.65 14.61 8.05
C VAL A 224 -14.65 15.60 8.62
N TYR A 225 -14.83 15.52 9.94
CA TYR A 225 -15.68 16.41 10.72
C TYR A 225 -14.80 17.18 11.69
N TYR A 226 -14.94 18.50 11.70
CA TYR A 226 -14.31 19.41 12.65
C TYR A 226 -15.37 20.18 13.40
N HIS A 227 -15.20 20.26 14.72
CA HIS A 227 -15.96 21.14 15.58
C HIS A 227 -15.01 21.86 16.52
N THR A 228 -15.09 23.17 16.60
CA THR A 228 -14.28 23.98 17.51
C THR A 228 -15.16 24.98 18.22
N ASN A 229 -15.10 24.97 19.54
CA ASN A 229 -15.71 25.93 20.43
C ASN A 229 -14.65 26.94 20.88
N TYR A 230 -14.93 28.20 20.69
CA TYR A 230 -14.10 29.33 21.13
C TYR A 230 -14.75 30.05 22.29
N SER A 231 -13.94 30.36 23.32
CA SER A 231 -14.39 31.12 24.49
C SER A 231 -13.34 32.11 24.99
N GLY A 232 -13.80 33.23 25.58
CA GLY A 232 -12.95 34.32 26.04
C GLY A 232 -13.21 35.61 25.31
N MET A 233 -12.25 36.16 24.58
CA MET A 233 -12.44 37.38 23.78
C MET A 233 -13.56 37.27 22.75
N MET A 234 -13.79 36.08 22.22
CA MET A 234 -14.88 35.74 21.31
C MET A 234 -15.50 34.43 21.75
N ASN A 235 -16.83 34.36 21.71
CA ASN A 235 -17.58 33.15 22.00
C ASN A 235 -18.35 32.74 20.74
N TYR A 236 -17.88 31.69 20.07
CA TYR A 236 -18.57 31.12 18.89
C TYR A 236 -18.16 29.68 18.65
N ASP A 237 -19.03 28.95 17.97
CA ASP A 237 -18.80 27.60 17.51
C ASP A 237 -18.52 27.61 16.01
N SER A 238 -17.54 26.81 15.62
CA SER A 238 -17.24 26.54 14.21
C SER A 238 -17.37 25.06 13.94
N THR A 239 -18.13 24.71 12.91
CA THR A 239 -18.29 23.33 12.47
C THR A 239 -18.06 23.24 10.96
N SER A 240 -17.25 22.29 10.55
CA SER A 240 -17.05 22.00 9.13
C SER A 240 -17.05 20.50 8.88
N ARG A 241 -17.50 20.12 7.68
CA ARG A 241 -17.47 18.74 7.21
C ARG A 241 -16.95 18.72 5.78
N TYR A 242 -16.05 17.78 5.54
CA TYR A 242 -15.42 17.58 4.25
C TYR A 242 -15.44 16.10 3.89
N MET A 243 -15.90 15.75 2.68
CA MET A 243 -16.06 14.36 2.25
C MET A 243 -15.55 14.20 0.82
N PRO A 244 -14.22 14.20 0.62
CA PRO A 244 -13.66 13.95 -0.69
C PRO A 244 -13.74 12.45 -1.04
N THR A 245 -13.94 12.18 -2.30
CA THR A 245 -13.84 10.84 -2.87
C THR A 245 -12.79 10.86 -3.98
N ALA A 246 -12.03 9.80 -4.13
CA ALA A 246 -11.09 9.64 -5.22
C ALA A 246 -11.19 8.23 -5.78
N ARG A 247 -11.57 8.11 -7.04
CA ARG A 247 -11.63 6.84 -7.78
C ARG A 247 -10.58 6.84 -8.86
N TYR A 248 -9.93 5.71 -8.99
CA TYR A 248 -8.87 5.54 -9.98
C TYR A 248 -9.01 4.18 -10.65
N ASP A 249 -9.10 4.20 -11.97
CA ASP A 249 -9.10 3.05 -12.84
C ASP A 249 -7.86 3.06 -13.73
N MET A 250 -7.15 1.96 -13.76
CA MET A 250 -6.01 1.78 -14.65
C MET A 250 -6.12 0.46 -15.40
N PHE A 251 -6.01 0.53 -16.70
CA PHE A 251 -5.75 -0.63 -17.55
C PHE A 251 -4.38 -0.47 -18.20
N ALA A 252 -3.56 -1.50 -18.14
CA ALA A 252 -2.27 -1.53 -18.82
C ALA A 252 -2.04 -2.89 -19.46
N ILE A 253 -1.47 -2.88 -20.63
CA ILE A 253 -0.94 -4.07 -21.31
C ILE A 253 0.48 -3.79 -21.77
N ARG A 254 1.38 -4.73 -21.54
CA ARG A 254 2.77 -4.66 -21.93
C ARG A 254 3.18 -5.98 -22.58
N SER A 255 3.91 -5.88 -23.69
CA SER A 255 4.50 -7.03 -24.37
C SER A 255 5.99 -6.79 -24.55
N ASP A 256 6.81 -7.72 -24.12
CA ASP A 256 8.27 -7.66 -24.15
C ASP A 256 8.83 -8.81 -25.00
N PHE A 257 9.81 -8.48 -25.83
CA PHE A 257 10.60 -9.42 -26.61
C PHE A 257 12.05 -9.32 -26.17
N ASP A 258 12.59 -10.37 -25.61
CA ASP A 258 14.00 -10.54 -25.34
C ASP A 258 14.57 -11.51 -26.40
N ILE A 259 15.46 -11.04 -27.26
CA ILE A 259 16.03 -11.80 -28.37
C ILE A 259 17.51 -12.05 -28.06
N ALA A 260 17.89 -13.28 -27.86
CA ALA A 260 19.28 -13.66 -27.73
C ALA A 260 19.92 -13.80 -29.14
N LEU A 261 20.71 -12.80 -29.52
CA LEU A 261 21.42 -12.78 -30.81
C LEU A 261 22.64 -13.73 -30.78
N SER A 262 23.25 -13.90 -29.61
CA SER A 262 24.35 -14.83 -29.32
C SER A 262 24.40 -15.13 -27.83
N LYS A 263 25.35 -15.97 -27.37
CA LYS A 263 25.58 -16.23 -25.94
C LYS A 263 25.95 -14.97 -25.13
N SER A 264 26.47 -13.94 -25.81
CA SER A 264 26.94 -12.70 -25.18
C SER A 264 26.16 -11.45 -25.57
N SER A 265 25.22 -11.55 -26.50
CA SER A 265 24.48 -10.39 -27.03
C SER A 265 22.98 -10.63 -26.98
N LYS A 266 22.25 -9.68 -26.41
CA LYS A 266 20.79 -9.70 -26.33
C LYS A 266 20.22 -8.38 -26.84
N LEU A 267 19.08 -8.45 -27.49
CA LEU A 267 18.25 -7.31 -27.86
C LEU A 267 16.93 -7.41 -27.09
N ALA A 268 16.58 -6.37 -26.35
CA ALA A 268 15.30 -6.26 -25.66
C ALA A 268 14.47 -5.14 -26.32
N THR A 269 13.21 -5.44 -26.61
CA THR A 269 12.25 -4.46 -27.14
C THR A 269 10.86 -4.77 -26.58
N GLY A 270 9.98 -3.77 -26.54
CA GLY A 270 8.64 -3.96 -26.03
C GLY A 270 7.71 -2.83 -26.36
N LEU A 271 6.43 -3.09 -26.16
CA LEU A 271 5.34 -2.14 -26.30
C LEU A 271 4.51 -2.11 -25.03
N LYS A 272 4.12 -0.92 -24.60
CA LYS A 272 3.21 -0.70 -23.47
C LYS A 272 2.08 0.23 -23.91
N TYR A 273 0.85 -0.19 -23.60
CA TYR A 273 -0.32 0.67 -23.64
C TYR A 273 -0.87 0.82 -22.22
N GLN A 274 -1.22 2.03 -21.82
CA GLN A 274 -1.81 2.31 -20.52
C GLN A 274 -2.89 3.37 -20.65
N ARG A 275 -4.02 3.13 -20.00
CA ARG A 275 -5.11 4.09 -19.84
C ARG A 275 -5.39 4.26 -18.35
N ASN A 276 -5.44 5.51 -17.89
CA ASN A 276 -5.78 5.89 -16.53
C ASN A 276 -7.01 6.79 -16.57
N THR A 277 -7.93 6.58 -15.65
CA THR A 277 -9.08 7.47 -15.39
C THR A 277 -9.08 7.80 -13.91
N MET A 278 -9.27 9.05 -13.56
CA MET A 278 -9.34 9.50 -12.18
C MET A 278 -10.54 10.45 -12.04
N ASP A 279 -11.39 10.15 -11.08
CA ASP A 279 -12.54 10.97 -10.67
C ASP A 279 -12.30 11.40 -9.21
N ASN A 280 -12.46 12.71 -8.95
CA ASN A 280 -12.28 13.33 -7.63
C ASN A 280 -13.56 14.02 -7.17
#